data_14e94d16c79ce3a273d81eb8021e5686
#
_entry.id   14e94d16c79ce3a273d81eb8021e5686
#
_cell.length_a   1.000
_cell.length_b   1.000
_cell.length_c   1.000
_cell.angle_alpha   90.00
_cell.angle_beta   90.00
_cell.angle_gamma   90.00
#
_symmetry.space_group_name_H-M   'P 1'
#
loop_
_entity.id
_entity.type
_entity.pdbx_description
1 polymer ?
#
loop_
_entity_poly.entity_id
_entity_poly.type
_entity_poly.pdbx_seq_one_letter_code
_entity_poly.pdbx_strand_id
1 'polypeptide(L)'
;TNTWSAIKGQRALEVDWDHGEFHSWDSKKIKDMMENNSQNNAVVAKKVGNIKNDMSIESEYEVSFTSHATMEPMNCVIDVNKSSAELWVPTQEPQAIQSAISENLDIDIDKVKVHVTLMGGGFGRRFFYDGKFISDAIEIAKKVTKPVKLLWTREDDMKHDFYRPASMHKLKASLSNKNDLIAWQHRIISPSISGQLTPENFKKVELDRSAVSGASNLPYDIPNILVDYVMTNTNVPVGWWRSVYNSQNAFANEVFIDELAHRAGTDALEFRMNMLHDSPRHKEALRLAAEKAGWGKSLPKGQGMGLAVHESFGSWSAQVAQVTVSKNHEISIDKIVASVDCGTVINPDGVKAQMEGSIVYGLTSTLKGEITIEKGAVAQSNFHEFELLQMHEMPKVEIYIVPSLEPPGGAGEPGLPPVAPAVANAIFNATGKRIRKLPIRSKDLEV
;
A
#
# COMPACT_ATOMS: atom_id res chain seq x y z
N THR A 1 36.71 10.63 -9.67
CA THR A 1 36.62 9.28 -9.10
C THR A 1 35.50 8.51 -9.75
N ASN A 2 35.52 7.18 -9.67
CA ASN A 2 34.41 6.33 -10.09
C ASN A 2 33.57 5.90 -8.89
N THR A 3 32.38 5.36 -9.15
CA THR A 3 31.43 4.93 -8.12
C THR A 3 32.03 3.95 -7.10
N TRP A 4 32.83 2.98 -7.57
CA TRP A 4 33.47 2.00 -6.68
C TRP A 4 34.45 2.64 -5.69
N SER A 5 35.23 3.64 -6.14
CA SER A 5 36.12 4.39 -5.26
C SER A 5 35.38 5.21 -4.22
N ALA A 6 34.20 5.78 -4.58
CA ALA A 6 33.36 6.48 -3.63
C ALA A 6 32.77 5.53 -2.57
N ILE A 7 32.29 4.35 -2.98
CA ILE A 7 31.79 3.31 -2.06
C ILE A 7 32.89 2.84 -1.10
N LYS A 8 34.13 2.62 -1.62
CA LYS A 8 35.26 2.25 -0.74
C LYS A 8 35.60 3.37 0.26
N GLY A 9 35.55 4.63 -0.19
CA GLY A 9 35.76 5.78 0.69
C GLY A 9 34.72 5.88 1.79
N GLN A 10 33.44 5.73 1.45
CA GLN A 10 32.34 5.70 2.41
C GLN A 10 32.55 4.59 3.47
N ARG A 11 32.88 3.37 3.02
CA ARG A 11 33.11 2.21 3.92
C ARG A 11 34.34 2.34 4.80
N ALA A 12 35.26 3.22 4.45
CA ALA A 12 36.46 3.51 5.25
C ALA A 12 36.24 4.60 6.32
N LEU A 13 35.06 5.23 6.35
CA LEU A 13 34.71 6.19 7.39
C LEU A 13 34.41 5.44 8.69
N GLU A 14 35.00 5.91 9.78
CA GLU A 14 34.65 5.54 11.14
C GLU A 14 33.71 6.61 11.68
N VAL A 15 32.47 6.24 11.97
CA VAL A 15 31.44 7.16 12.44
C VAL A 15 30.89 6.65 13.76
N ASP A 16 30.95 7.50 14.78
CA ASP A 16 30.32 7.27 16.07
C ASP A 16 28.91 7.88 16.05
N TRP A 17 27.87 7.03 16.16
CA TRP A 17 26.49 7.45 16.06
C TRP A 17 25.85 7.56 17.43
N ASP A 18 25.28 8.71 17.75
CA ASP A 18 24.29 8.80 18.82
C ASP A 18 22.95 8.24 18.31
N HIS A 19 22.58 7.07 18.80
CA HIS A 19 21.35 6.39 18.41
C HIS A 19 20.07 7.00 19.04
N GLY A 20 20.20 7.94 19.95
CA GLY A 20 19.09 8.63 20.59
C GLY A 20 18.15 7.72 21.38
N GLU A 21 16.97 8.24 21.71
CA GLU A 21 15.98 7.55 22.55
C GLU A 21 15.28 6.36 21.86
N PHE A 22 15.23 6.34 20.55
CA PHE A 22 14.55 5.30 19.77
C PHE A 22 15.36 4.02 19.62
N HIS A 23 16.61 3.99 20.08
CA HIS A 23 17.46 2.77 20.02
C HIS A 23 16.82 1.55 20.71
N SER A 24 15.96 1.76 21.70
CA SER A 24 15.25 0.68 22.41
C SER A 24 13.96 0.22 21.70
N TRP A 25 13.65 0.74 20.52
CA TRP A 25 12.44 0.42 19.80
C TRP A 25 12.62 -0.79 18.89
N ASP A 26 11.57 -1.62 18.85
CA ASP A 26 11.45 -2.76 17.94
C ASP A 26 10.02 -2.87 17.39
N SER A 27 9.81 -3.75 16.43
CA SER A 27 8.48 -3.98 15.84
C SER A 27 7.44 -4.40 16.88
N LYS A 28 7.84 -5.13 17.93
CA LYS A 28 6.92 -5.53 19.01
C LYS A 28 6.45 -4.33 19.80
N LYS A 29 7.35 -3.46 20.22
CA LYS A 29 7.01 -2.23 20.97
C LYS A 29 6.10 -1.32 20.14
N ILE A 30 6.34 -1.20 18.82
CA ILE A 30 5.48 -0.45 17.91
C ILE A 30 4.07 -1.06 17.88
N LYS A 31 3.96 -2.38 17.75
CA LYS A 31 2.68 -3.08 17.78
C LYS A 31 1.96 -2.87 19.10
N ASP A 32 2.64 -3.10 20.24
CA ASP A 32 2.07 -2.90 21.58
C ASP A 32 1.55 -1.45 21.75
N MET A 33 2.28 -0.45 21.21
CA MET A 33 1.84 0.95 21.21
C MET A 33 0.59 1.17 20.37
N MET A 34 0.48 0.58 19.17
CA MET A 34 -0.71 0.68 18.34
C MET A 34 -1.92 0.01 19.01
N GLU A 35 -1.74 -1.14 19.64
CA GLU A 35 -2.78 -1.83 20.43
C GLU A 35 -3.27 -0.97 21.58
N ASN A 36 -2.37 -0.39 22.37
CA ASN A 36 -2.71 0.50 23.48
C ASN A 36 -3.44 1.75 22.98
N ASN A 37 -2.94 2.38 21.92
CA ASN A 37 -3.56 3.58 21.34
C ASN A 37 -4.93 3.28 20.72
N SER A 38 -5.23 2.04 20.35
CA SER A 38 -6.54 1.66 19.82
C SER A 38 -7.70 1.96 20.76
N GLN A 39 -7.44 2.16 22.05
CA GLN A 39 -8.41 2.53 23.09
C GLN A 39 -8.60 4.05 23.21
N ASN A 40 -7.75 4.86 22.57
CA ASN A 40 -7.83 6.32 22.64
C ASN A 40 -9.04 6.86 21.87
N ASN A 41 -9.36 8.13 22.13
CA ASN A 41 -10.36 8.84 21.35
C ASN A 41 -9.96 8.86 19.88
N ALA A 42 -10.87 8.44 19.04
CA ALA A 42 -10.69 8.41 17.60
C ALA A 42 -11.38 9.61 16.93
N VAL A 43 -10.81 10.05 15.81
CA VAL A 43 -11.44 11.07 14.96
C VAL A 43 -12.40 10.38 14.00
N VAL A 44 -13.65 10.80 14.00
CA VAL A 44 -14.70 10.24 13.13
C VAL A 44 -14.48 10.69 11.68
N ALA A 45 -14.27 9.73 10.78
CA ALA A 45 -14.12 9.96 9.35
C ALA A 45 -15.48 9.85 8.60
N LYS A 46 -16.33 8.90 9.01
CA LYS A 46 -17.67 8.72 8.45
C LYS A 46 -18.62 8.21 9.54
N LYS A 47 -19.83 8.77 9.57
CA LYS A 47 -20.93 8.27 10.41
C LYS A 47 -22.25 8.36 9.64
N VAL A 48 -22.94 7.23 9.53
CA VAL A 48 -24.28 7.12 8.95
C VAL A 48 -25.14 6.34 9.92
N GLY A 49 -26.39 6.74 10.10
CA GLY A 49 -27.34 6.07 10.98
C GLY A 49 -26.92 6.08 12.46
N ASN A 50 -27.30 5.03 13.19
CA ASN A 50 -27.03 4.89 14.61
C ASN A 50 -26.33 3.57 14.92
N ILE A 51 -25.09 3.65 15.35
CA ILE A 51 -24.29 2.50 15.78
C ILE A 51 -24.64 2.16 17.23
N LYS A 52 -25.05 0.92 17.45
CA LYS A 52 -25.25 0.34 18.79
C LYS A 52 -23.98 -0.36 19.27
N ASN A 53 -23.77 -0.39 20.59
CA ASN A 53 -22.56 -1.00 21.19
C ASN A 53 -22.59 -2.54 21.23
N ASP A 54 -23.69 -3.17 20.84
CA ASP A 54 -23.93 -4.61 20.92
C ASP A 54 -23.64 -5.38 19.62
N MET A 55 -22.72 -4.90 18.80
CA MET A 55 -22.30 -5.60 17.59
C MET A 55 -21.58 -6.91 17.96
N SER A 56 -22.10 -8.04 17.41
CA SER A 56 -21.74 -9.39 17.85
C SER A 56 -20.64 -10.05 17.04
N ILE A 57 -20.27 -9.48 15.90
CA ILE A 57 -19.23 -10.01 15.01
C ILE A 57 -18.08 -9.03 15.01
N GLU A 58 -16.88 -9.48 15.39
CA GLU A 58 -15.69 -8.63 15.40
C GLU A 58 -14.48 -9.39 14.87
N SER A 59 -13.57 -8.66 14.23
CA SER A 59 -12.28 -9.15 13.74
C SER A 59 -11.25 -8.05 13.75
N GLU A 60 -9.98 -8.43 13.94
CA GLU A 60 -8.84 -7.52 13.89
C GLU A 60 -7.91 -7.92 12.75
N TYR A 61 -7.34 -6.93 12.06
CA TYR A 61 -6.42 -7.14 10.94
C TYR A 61 -5.16 -6.32 11.14
N GLU A 62 -4.03 -6.88 10.74
CA GLU A 62 -2.72 -6.25 10.84
C GLU A 62 -2.04 -6.19 9.47
N VAL A 63 -1.43 -5.04 9.16
CA VAL A 63 -0.61 -4.85 7.97
C VAL A 63 0.73 -4.26 8.40
N SER A 64 1.83 -4.93 8.05
CA SER A 64 3.18 -4.50 8.41
C SER A 64 3.66 -3.32 7.56
N PHE A 65 4.72 -2.62 8.01
CA PHE A 65 5.49 -1.74 7.15
C PHE A 65 6.05 -2.51 5.96
N THR A 66 6.15 -1.85 4.81
CA THR A 66 6.85 -2.41 3.64
C THR A 66 7.59 -1.32 2.87
N SER A 67 8.71 -1.69 2.24
CA SER A 67 9.53 -0.79 1.42
C SER A 67 8.96 -0.68 0.00
N HIS A 68 9.30 0.42 -0.67
CA HIS A 68 9.07 0.56 -2.12
C HIS A 68 9.95 -0.41 -2.93
N ALA A 69 11.18 -0.64 -2.48
CA ALA A 69 12.12 -1.60 -3.05
C ALA A 69 12.28 -1.50 -4.59
N THR A 70 12.39 -0.26 -5.10
CA THR A 70 12.60 -0.01 -6.53
C THR A 70 13.89 -0.67 -7.01
N MET A 71 13.90 -1.23 -8.26
CA MET A 71 15.12 -1.86 -8.80
C MET A 71 16.29 -0.87 -8.90
N GLU A 72 16.02 0.36 -9.27
CA GLU A 72 16.99 1.45 -9.27
C GLU A 72 16.97 2.16 -7.89
N PRO A 73 18.07 2.12 -7.11
CA PRO A 73 18.20 2.91 -5.89
C PRO A 73 18.17 4.41 -6.16
N MET A 74 17.95 5.23 -5.14
CA MET A 74 17.92 6.69 -5.26
C MET A 74 19.25 7.22 -5.79
N ASN A 75 19.17 8.10 -6.80
CA ASN A 75 20.35 8.70 -7.43
C ASN A 75 20.03 10.03 -8.09
N CYS A 76 21.03 10.88 -8.23
CA CYS A 76 20.96 12.10 -9.05
C CYS A 76 22.35 12.58 -9.47
N VAL A 77 22.37 13.49 -10.43
CA VAL A 77 23.54 14.32 -10.74
C VAL A 77 23.14 15.78 -10.60
N ILE A 78 23.89 16.55 -9.82
CA ILE A 78 23.66 17.99 -9.63
C ILE A 78 24.92 18.77 -10.00
N ASP A 79 24.76 19.83 -10.79
CA ASP A 79 25.77 20.80 -11.11
C ASP A 79 25.34 22.18 -10.64
N VAL A 80 26.11 22.77 -9.72
CA VAL A 80 25.78 24.05 -9.08
C VAL A 80 26.85 25.08 -9.44
N ASN A 81 26.38 26.21 -9.96
CA ASN A 81 27.18 27.39 -10.22
C ASN A 81 26.72 28.54 -9.28
N LYS A 82 27.43 29.67 -9.30
CA LYS A 82 27.11 30.81 -8.44
C LYS A 82 25.70 31.38 -8.63
N SER A 83 25.10 31.20 -9.80
CA SER A 83 23.81 31.82 -10.16
C SER A 83 22.85 30.85 -10.86
N SER A 84 23.16 29.56 -10.94
CA SER A 84 22.33 28.57 -11.59
C SER A 84 22.59 27.17 -11.03
N ALA A 85 21.62 26.30 -11.14
CA ALA A 85 21.74 24.88 -10.83
C ALA A 85 21.08 24.03 -11.92
N GLU A 86 21.68 22.88 -12.20
CA GLU A 86 21.15 21.91 -13.15
C GLU A 86 21.17 20.50 -12.51
N LEU A 87 20.03 19.82 -12.53
CA LEU A 87 19.84 18.52 -11.88
C LEU A 87 19.29 17.50 -12.87
N TRP A 88 19.87 16.31 -12.92
CA TRP A 88 19.36 15.11 -13.59
C TRP A 88 18.94 14.11 -12.52
N VAL A 89 17.64 13.77 -12.48
CA VAL A 89 17.08 12.94 -11.42
C VAL A 89 15.86 12.16 -11.89
N PRO A 90 15.74 10.86 -11.54
CA PRO A 90 14.51 10.11 -11.73
C PRO A 90 13.51 10.46 -10.61
N THR A 91 12.56 11.36 -10.89
CA THR A 91 11.60 11.90 -9.92
C THR A 91 10.16 11.85 -10.40
N GLN A 92 9.22 11.76 -9.48
CA GLN A 92 7.77 11.91 -9.70
C GLN A 92 7.30 13.37 -9.50
N GLU A 93 8.14 14.24 -8.91
CA GLU A 93 7.81 15.63 -8.56
C GLU A 93 8.92 16.63 -8.94
N PRO A 94 9.13 16.86 -10.24
CA PRO A 94 10.23 17.73 -10.69
C PRO A 94 10.08 19.18 -10.22
N GLN A 95 8.85 19.72 -10.10
CA GLN A 95 8.62 21.08 -9.66
C GLN A 95 8.93 21.30 -8.18
N ALA A 96 8.56 20.35 -7.31
CA ALA A 96 8.91 20.40 -5.89
C ALA A 96 10.44 20.40 -5.69
N ILE A 97 11.16 19.58 -6.47
CA ILE A 97 12.62 19.55 -6.47
C ILE A 97 13.21 20.87 -6.96
N GLN A 98 12.65 21.45 -8.03
CA GLN A 98 13.11 22.74 -8.54
C GLN A 98 12.98 23.85 -7.49
N SER A 99 11.83 23.91 -6.81
CA SER A 99 11.60 24.87 -5.72
C SER A 99 12.57 24.66 -4.56
N ALA A 100 12.79 23.42 -4.13
CA ALA A 100 13.71 23.10 -3.04
C ALA A 100 15.17 23.50 -3.37
N ILE A 101 15.63 23.28 -4.59
CA ILE A 101 16.96 23.73 -5.02
C ILE A 101 17.06 25.25 -5.00
N SER A 102 16.05 25.94 -5.55
CA SER A 102 15.97 27.40 -5.55
C SER A 102 16.09 27.97 -4.14
N GLU A 103 15.29 27.46 -3.21
CA GLU A 103 15.28 27.90 -1.81
C GLU A 103 16.58 27.60 -1.07
N ASN A 104 17.12 26.39 -1.22
CA ASN A 104 18.33 25.98 -0.49
C ASN A 104 19.63 26.63 -0.98
N LEU A 105 19.67 27.05 -2.26
CA LEU A 105 20.84 27.68 -2.86
C LEU A 105 20.70 29.18 -3.01
N ASP A 106 19.53 29.77 -2.67
CA ASP A 106 19.18 31.18 -2.88
C ASP A 106 19.42 31.59 -4.35
N ILE A 107 18.92 30.75 -5.26
CA ILE A 107 19.00 30.95 -6.73
C ILE A 107 17.57 31.16 -7.25
N ASP A 108 17.40 32.13 -8.18
CA ASP A 108 16.14 32.32 -8.87
C ASP A 108 15.65 31.02 -9.49
N ILE A 109 14.38 30.68 -9.28
CA ILE A 109 13.77 29.41 -9.74
C ILE A 109 13.92 29.22 -11.25
N ASP A 110 13.89 30.31 -12.04
CA ASP A 110 14.08 30.28 -13.49
C ASP A 110 15.51 29.92 -13.91
N LYS A 111 16.46 29.93 -12.96
CA LYS A 111 17.85 29.51 -13.15
C LYS A 111 18.12 28.07 -12.68
N VAL A 112 17.11 27.40 -12.18
CA VAL A 112 17.18 25.98 -11.78
C VAL A 112 16.54 25.12 -12.87
N LYS A 113 17.30 24.20 -13.45
CA LYS A 113 16.82 23.24 -14.45
C LYS A 113 16.78 21.84 -13.86
N VAL A 114 15.63 21.19 -13.98
CA VAL A 114 15.45 19.79 -13.58
C VAL A 114 15.16 18.93 -14.80
N HIS A 115 16.06 17.99 -15.09
CA HIS A 115 15.91 17.00 -16.14
C HIS A 115 15.42 15.70 -15.54
N VAL A 116 14.19 15.30 -15.87
CA VAL A 116 13.65 14.02 -15.43
C VAL A 116 14.23 12.90 -16.30
N THR A 117 14.95 11.99 -15.68
CA THR A 117 15.50 10.81 -16.35
C THR A 117 14.50 9.64 -16.31
N LEU A 118 14.75 8.60 -17.11
CA LEU A 118 13.97 7.35 -17.00
C LEU A 118 14.13 6.76 -15.59
N MET A 119 13.03 6.24 -15.06
CA MET A 119 12.98 5.67 -13.71
C MET A 119 13.02 4.15 -13.74
N GLY A 120 13.92 3.56 -12.97
CA GLY A 120 13.95 2.13 -12.69
C GLY A 120 12.98 1.71 -11.58
N GLY A 121 11.75 2.21 -11.65
CA GLY A 121 10.69 2.07 -10.67
C GLY A 121 10.47 3.34 -9.84
N GLY A 122 9.22 3.65 -9.55
CA GLY A 122 8.83 4.78 -8.70
C GLY A 122 8.02 4.28 -7.51
N PHE A 123 6.78 3.85 -7.75
CA PHE A 123 5.85 3.27 -6.77
C PHE A 123 5.54 4.17 -5.57
N GLY A 124 5.85 5.47 -5.66
CA GLY A 124 5.80 6.42 -4.57
C GLY A 124 7.17 6.82 -4.00
N ARG A 125 8.22 5.99 -4.17
CA ARG A 125 9.58 6.23 -3.62
C ARG A 125 10.20 7.54 -4.08
N ARG A 126 9.83 8.01 -5.27
CA ARG A 126 10.42 9.18 -5.93
C ARG A 126 9.56 10.44 -5.83
N PHE A 127 8.61 10.46 -4.89
CA PHE A 127 8.00 11.70 -4.43
C PHE A 127 9.02 12.54 -3.64
N PHE A 128 8.73 13.83 -3.54
CA PHE A 128 9.54 14.74 -2.75
C PHE A 128 9.17 14.66 -1.27
N TYR A 129 9.71 13.67 -0.57
CA TYR A 129 9.56 13.52 0.87
C TYR A 129 10.53 14.46 1.59
N ASP A 130 10.11 15.69 1.86
CA ASP A 130 10.89 16.67 2.63
C ASP A 130 12.32 16.89 2.07
N GLY A 131 12.53 16.56 0.80
CA GLY A 131 13.76 16.80 0.07
C GLY A 131 15.00 16.05 0.54
N LYS A 132 14.91 15.16 1.51
CA LYS A 132 16.07 14.54 2.19
C LYS A 132 17.14 14.01 1.24
N PHE A 133 16.74 13.25 0.22
CA PHE A 133 17.68 12.74 -0.77
C PHE A 133 18.36 13.87 -1.58
N ILE A 134 17.59 14.87 -1.99
CA ILE A 134 18.09 16.03 -2.74
C ILE A 134 18.90 16.97 -1.84
N SER A 135 18.53 17.10 -0.57
CA SER A 135 19.29 17.90 0.40
C SER A 135 20.73 17.41 0.55
N ASP A 136 20.94 16.11 0.61
CA ASP A 136 22.31 15.54 0.64
C ASP A 136 23.11 15.93 -0.59
N ALA A 137 22.51 15.84 -1.78
CA ALA A 137 23.17 16.23 -3.03
C ALA A 137 23.52 17.73 -3.07
N ILE A 138 22.60 18.58 -2.59
CA ILE A 138 22.80 20.04 -2.50
C ILE A 138 23.93 20.37 -1.52
N GLU A 139 23.92 19.78 -0.32
CA GLU A 139 24.96 20.05 0.70
C GLU A 139 26.35 19.62 0.24
N ILE A 140 26.46 18.53 -0.50
CA ILE A 140 27.73 18.13 -1.12
C ILE A 140 28.11 19.12 -2.23
N ALA A 141 27.17 19.49 -3.10
CA ALA A 141 27.43 20.39 -4.23
C ALA A 141 27.86 21.80 -3.78
N LYS A 142 27.36 22.31 -2.64
CA LYS A 142 27.82 23.58 -2.04
C LYS A 142 29.32 23.58 -1.71
N LYS A 143 29.92 22.41 -1.46
CA LYS A 143 31.31 22.28 -1.01
C LYS A 143 32.28 21.93 -2.12
N VAL A 144 31.79 21.61 -3.31
CA VAL A 144 32.62 21.25 -4.46
C VAL A 144 32.24 22.09 -5.69
N THR A 145 33.26 22.37 -6.54
CA THR A 145 33.11 23.19 -7.76
C THR A 145 32.97 22.34 -9.03
N LYS A 146 32.47 21.14 -8.90
CA LYS A 146 32.33 20.15 -9.95
C LYS A 146 30.94 19.49 -9.84
N PRO A 147 30.39 18.96 -10.95
CA PRO A 147 29.18 18.17 -10.89
C PRO A 147 29.31 17.01 -9.90
N VAL A 148 28.26 16.82 -9.09
CA VAL A 148 28.19 15.77 -8.06
C VAL A 148 27.22 14.71 -8.53
N LYS A 149 27.66 13.46 -8.62
CA LYS A 149 26.78 12.30 -8.73
C LYS A 149 26.60 11.69 -7.36
N LEU A 150 25.38 11.78 -6.82
CA LEU A 150 24.98 11.07 -5.62
C LEU A 150 24.29 9.76 -6.01
N LEU A 151 24.68 8.68 -5.37
CA LEU A 151 24.12 7.34 -5.55
C LEU A 151 23.99 6.69 -4.17
N TRP A 152 22.79 6.31 -3.80
CA TRP A 152 22.57 5.42 -2.67
C TRP A 152 22.80 3.97 -3.09
N THR A 153 23.36 3.15 -2.21
CA THR A 153 23.40 1.70 -2.41
C THR A 153 21.99 1.13 -2.17
N ARG A 154 21.79 -0.17 -2.46
CA ARG A 154 20.54 -0.84 -2.13
C ARG A 154 20.27 -0.82 -0.62
N GLU A 155 21.33 -1.00 0.16
CA GLU A 155 21.28 -0.97 1.62
C GLU A 155 20.88 0.40 2.14
N ASP A 156 21.42 1.47 1.57
CA ASP A 156 21.05 2.85 1.93
C ASP A 156 19.57 3.11 1.61
N ASP A 157 19.14 2.76 0.38
CA ASP A 157 17.78 3.01 -0.08
C ASP A 157 16.72 2.23 0.72
N MET A 158 17.00 0.98 1.07
CA MET A 158 16.05 0.14 1.83
C MET A 158 15.97 0.53 3.31
N LYS A 159 17.09 0.93 3.92
CA LYS A 159 17.15 1.35 5.34
C LYS A 159 16.64 2.77 5.58
N HIS A 160 16.59 3.61 4.55
CA HIS A 160 16.17 5.01 4.64
C HIS A 160 14.98 5.32 3.71
N ASP A 161 14.08 4.36 3.54
CA ASP A 161 12.87 4.54 2.77
C ASP A 161 11.81 5.33 3.57
N PHE A 162 10.77 5.78 2.88
CA PHE A 162 9.51 6.24 3.45
C PHE A 162 8.48 5.12 3.29
N TYR A 163 8.37 4.29 4.29
CA TYR A 163 7.66 3.01 4.20
C TYR A 163 6.15 3.17 4.03
N ARG A 164 5.49 2.19 3.39
CA ARG A 164 4.04 2.06 3.56
C ARG A 164 3.75 1.94 5.04
N PRO A 165 2.84 2.77 5.61
CA PRO A 165 2.51 2.69 7.02
C PRO A 165 2.06 1.29 7.43
N ALA A 166 2.50 0.83 8.60
CA ALA A 166 1.84 -0.27 9.27
C ALA A 166 0.45 0.17 9.73
N SER A 167 -0.51 -0.74 9.77
CA SER A 167 -1.85 -0.43 10.25
C SER A 167 -2.46 -1.60 11.02
N MET A 168 -3.29 -1.25 12.00
CA MET A 168 -4.16 -2.18 12.70
C MET A 168 -5.60 -1.74 12.45
N HIS A 169 -6.48 -2.71 12.20
CA HIS A 169 -7.87 -2.47 11.89
C HIS A 169 -8.73 -3.29 12.84
N LYS A 170 -9.67 -2.63 13.51
CA LYS A 170 -10.68 -3.28 14.35
C LYS A 170 -12.04 -3.10 13.69
N LEU A 171 -12.62 -4.20 13.26
CA LEU A 171 -13.90 -4.19 12.57
C LEU A 171 -14.97 -4.87 13.43
N LYS A 172 -16.17 -4.29 13.43
CA LYS A 172 -17.35 -4.86 14.05
C LYS A 172 -18.53 -4.76 13.11
N ALA A 173 -19.42 -5.75 13.17
CA ALA A 173 -20.60 -5.79 12.35
C ALA A 173 -21.78 -6.46 13.07
N SER A 174 -22.98 -6.17 12.57
CA SER A 174 -24.20 -6.87 12.94
C SER A 174 -24.95 -7.32 11.69
N LEU A 175 -25.43 -8.56 11.71
CA LEU A 175 -26.36 -9.08 10.72
C LEU A 175 -27.79 -9.05 11.27
N SER A 176 -28.77 -8.82 10.40
CA SER A 176 -30.20 -8.97 10.73
C SER A 176 -30.58 -10.44 10.92
N ASN A 177 -31.80 -10.70 11.40
CA ASN A 177 -32.35 -12.05 11.42
C ASN A 177 -32.53 -12.69 10.03
N LYS A 178 -32.39 -11.89 8.95
CA LYS A 178 -32.39 -12.34 7.56
C LYS A 178 -30.98 -12.44 6.98
N ASN A 179 -29.96 -12.28 7.81
CA ASN A 179 -28.53 -12.27 7.45
C ASN A 179 -28.10 -11.05 6.59
N ASP A 180 -28.89 -9.98 6.53
CA ASP A 180 -28.45 -8.73 5.89
C ASP A 180 -27.48 -7.97 6.80
N LEU A 181 -26.46 -7.33 6.24
CA LEU A 181 -25.52 -6.49 6.97
C LEU A 181 -26.19 -5.15 7.33
N ILE A 182 -26.43 -4.92 8.61
CA ILE A 182 -27.19 -3.76 9.11
C ILE A 182 -26.35 -2.74 9.87
N ALA A 183 -25.16 -3.12 10.32
CA ALA A 183 -24.25 -2.20 11.01
C ALA A 183 -22.80 -2.59 10.74
N TRP A 184 -21.95 -1.58 10.58
CA TRP A 184 -20.53 -1.68 10.31
C TRP A 184 -19.75 -0.64 11.10
N GLN A 185 -18.73 -1.07 11.80
CA GLN A 185 -17.75 -0.19 12.41
C GLN A 185 -16.36 -0.59 11.97
N HIS A 186 -15.54 0.40 11.58
CA HIS A 186 -14.15 0.20 11.24
C HIS A 186 -13.29 1.25 11.93
N ARG A 187 -12.49 0.82 12.91
CA ARG A 187 -11.48 1.64 13.56
C ARG A 187 -10.13 1.35 12.96
N ILE A 188 -9.47 2.40 12.47
CA ILE A 188 -8.15 2.34 11.82
C ILE A 188 -7.12 2.97 12.75
N ILE A 189 -6.04 2.26 13.04
CA ILE A 189 -4.92 2.70 13.85
C ILE A 189 -3.67 2.64 12.98
N SER A 190 -3.05 3.78 12.70
CA SER A 190 -1.85 3.84 11.86
C SER A 190 -1.09 5.16 12.01
N PRO A 191 0.19 5.22 11.62
CA PRO A 191 0.87 6.49 11.40
C PRO A 191 0.16 7.33 10.34
N SER A 192 0.35 8.64 10.37
CA SER A 192 -0.16 9.57 9.35
C SER A 192 0.98 10.02 8.46
N ILE A 193 0.83 9.83 7.14
CA ILE A 193 1.75 10.38 6.14
C ILE A 193 1.69 11.91 6.17
N SER A 194 0.48 12.47 6.09
CA SER A 194 0.27 13.92 6.14
C SER A 194 0.77 14.54 7.44
N GLY A 195 0.58 13.84 8.57
CA GLY A 195 1.05 14.28 9.88
C GLY A 195 2.58 14.32 9.99
N GLN A 196 3.30 13.45 9.29
CA GLN A 196 4.76 13.46 9.27
C GLN A 196 5.32 14.48 8.25
N LEU A 197 4.72 14.60 7.07
CA LEU A 197 5.25 15.46 6.01
C LEU A 197 4.85 16.93 6.16
N THR A 198 3.66 17.22 6.69
CA THR A 198 3.14 18.57 6.86
C THR A 198 2.52 18.78 8.24
N PRO A 199 3.31 18.66 9.33
CA PRO A 199 2.77 18.63 10.69
C PRO A 199 1.98 19.89 11.07
N GLU A 200 2.38 21.06 10.56
CA GLU A 200 1.70 22.34 10.86
C GLU A 200 0.31 22.42 10.19
N ASN A 201 0.15 21.83 9.02
CA ASN A 201 -1.14 21.75 8.35
C ASN A 201 -2.02 20.68 9.00
N PHE A 202 -1.42 19.58 9.42
CA PHE A 202 -2.12 18.46 10.03
C PHE A 202 -2.73 18.82 11.40
N LYS A 203 -2.03 19.58 12.23
CA LYS A 203 -2.53 20.08 13.55
C LYS A 203 -3.91 20.77 13.47
N LYS A 204 -4.28 21.30 12.29
CA LYS A 204 -5.56 21.99 12.09
C LYS A 204 -6.71 21.04 11.74
N VAL A 205 -6.44 19.83 11.26
CA VAL A 205 -7.43 18.92 10.66
C VAL A 205 -7.62 17.65 11.48
N GLU A 206 -6.58 17.18 12.19
CA GLU A 206 -6.53 15.97 13.03
C GLU A 206 -6.90 14.64 12.33
N LEU A 207 -7.42 14.69 11.10
CA LEU A 207 -7.78 13.53 10.29
C LEU A 207 -6.90 13.46 9.03
N ASP A 208 -6.09 12.43 8.92
CA ASP A 208 -5.47 12.10 7.65
C ASP A 208 -6.52 11.44 6.72
N ARG A 209 -7.02 12.21 5.76
CA ARG A 209 -8.03 11.73 4.81
C ARG A 209 -7.52 10.57 3.97
N SER A 210 -6.21 10.50 3.71
CA SER A 210 -5.61 9.39 2.98
C SER A 210 -5.65 8.10 3.81
N ALA A 211 -5.46 8.18 5.14
CA ALA A 211 -5.47 7.02 6.03
C ALA A 211 -6.83 6.29 6.07
N VAL A 212 -7.90 6.98 5.74
CA VAL A 212 -9.27 6.43 5.74
C VAL A 212 -9.83 6.19 4.32
N SER A 213 -9.00 6.40 3.28
CA SER A 213 -9.40 6.15 1.88
C SER A 213 -9.75 4.68 1.67
N GLY A 214 -10.83 4.41 0.97
CA GLY A 214 -11.35 3.05 0.76
C GLY A 214 -12.15 2.48 1.95
N ALA A 215 -12.00 3.04 3.15
CA ALA A 215 -12.81 2.69 4.32
C ALA A 215 -13.97 3.67 4.51
N SER A 216 -13.73 4.97 4.38
CA SER A 216 -14.78 6.00 4.51
C SER A 216 -15.72 6.05 3.32
N ASN A 217 -15.31 5.59 2.15
CA ASN A 217 -16.11 5.50 0.93
C ASN A 217 -16.51 4.06 0.57
N LEU A 218 -16.70 3.21 1.57
CA LEU A 218 -17.18 1.83 1.39
C LEU A 218 -18.42 1.80 0.49
N PRO A 219 -18.46 0.97 -0.58
CA PRO A 219 -19.51 1.03 -1.60
C PRO A 219 -20.80 0.33 -1.24
N TYR A 220 -20.82 -0.41 -0.13
CA TYR A 220 -21.93 -1.26 0.28
C TYR A 220 -23.04 -0.48 0.95
N ASP A 221 -24.29 -0.81 0.62
CA ASP A 221 -25.50 -0.21 1.16
C ASP A 221 -25.75 -0.69 2.59
N ILE A 222 -25.07 -0.12 3.55
CA ILE A 222 -25.14 -0.46 4.96
C ILE A 222 -25.84 0.70 5.70
N PRO A 223 -26.95 0.45 6.40
CA PRO A 223 -27.74 1.53 6.99
C PRO A 223 -27.06 2.24 8.17
N ASN A 224 -26.14 1.56 8.86
CA ASN A 224 -25.43 2.15 10.00
C ASN A 224 -23.91 1.93 9.83
N ILE A 225 -23.15 3.00 9.64
CA ILE A 225 -21.70 2.97 9.42
C ILE A 225 -21.02 3.92 10.39
N LEU A 226 -19.92 3.45 11.00
CA LEU A 226 -18.95 4.28 11.69
C LEU A 226 -17.55 3.91 11.20
N VAL A 227 -16.83 4.88 10.66
CA VAL A 227 -15.39 4.76 10.39
C VAL A 227 -14.67 5.82 11.21
N ASP A 228 -13.73 5.40 12.01
CA ASP A 228 -12.93 6.29 12.85
C ASP A 228 -11.43 5.97 12.75
N TYR A 229 -10.60 6.96 13.08
CA TYR A 229 -9.15 6.91 12.90
C TYR A 229 -8.44 7.31 14.20
N VAL A 230 -7.43 6.54 14.57
CA VAL A 230 -6.51 6.83 15.66
C VAL A 230 -5.11 6.97 15.10
N MET A 231 -4.62 8.19 15.03
CA MET A 231 -3.24 8.44 14.64
C MET A 231 -2.28 7.90 15.70
N THR A 232 -1.32 7.09 15.27
CA THR A 232 -0.25 6.56 16.12
C THR A 232 1.09 6.87 15.48
N ASN A 233 1.80 7.87 16.03
CA ASN A 233 3.14 8.20 15.55
C ASN A 233 4.15 7.16 16.05
N THR A 234 4.74 6.43 15.10
CA THR A 234 5.72 5.37 15.36
C THR A 234 7.16 5.84 15.21
N ASN A 235 7.40 7.10 14.83
CA ASN A 235 8.70 7.65 14.42
C ASN A 235 9.41 6.90 13.29
N VAL A 236 8.77 5.90 12.70
CA VAL A 236 9.22 5.27 11.45
C VAL A 236 8.79 6.18 10.30
N PRO A 237 9.69 6.60 9.41
CA PRO A 237 9.32 7.42 8.25
C PRO A 237 8.31 6.71 7.37
N VAL A 238 7.20 7.38 7.05
CA VAL A 238 6.15 6.81 6.20
C VAL A 238 5.86 7.70 4.98
N GLY A 239 5.45 7.07 3.88
CA GLY A 239 5.19 7.75 2.62
C GLY A 239 4.15 7.05 1.76
N TRP A 240 3.89 7.63 0.60
CA TRP A 240 2.89 7.15 -0.37
C TRP A 240 3.41 5.94 -1.15
N TRP A 241 3.20 4.77 -0.60
CA TRP A 241 3.44 3.52 -1.31
C TRP A 241 2.28 3.26 -2.29
N ARG A 242 2.52 2.65 -3.45
CA ARG A 242 1.53 2.43 -4.52
C ARG A 242 0.16 2.02 -3.97
N SER A 243 -0.88 2.77 -4.30
CA SER A 243 -2.25 2.75 -3.78
C SER A 243 -2.49 3.38 -2.40
N VAL A 244 -1.46 3.92 -1.77
CA VAL A 244 -1.54 4.61 -0.48
C VAL A 244 -2.18 3.70 0.58
N TYR A 245 -3.11 4.19 1.40
CA TYR A 245 -3.81 3.36 2.40
C TYR A 245 -4.92 2.47 1.80
N ASN A 246 -5.27 2.64 0.53
CA ASN A 246 -6.26 1.76 -0.11
C ASN A 246 -5.87 0.28 -0.03
N SER A 247 -4.57 -0.05 -0.08
CA SER A 247 -4.10 -1.45 0.05
C SER A 247 -4.45 -2.07 1.39
N GLN A 248 -4.21 -1.34 2.50
CA GLN A 248 -4.50 -1.84 3.86
C GLN A 248 -6.00 -1.88 4.12
N ASN A 249 -6.71 -0.79 3.76
CA ASN A 249 -8.15 -0.67 4.01
C ASN A 249 -8.96 -1.67 3.17
N ALA A 250 -8.58 -1.91 1.91
CA ALA A 250 -9.21 -2.93 1.07
C ALA A 250 -9.00 -4.34 1.66
N PHE A 251 -7.79 -4.65 2.15
CA PHE A 251 -7.54 -5.93 2.80
C PHE A 251 -8.48 -6.16 3.97
N ALA A 252 -8.53 -5.23 4.92
CA ALA A 252 -9.37 -5.38 6.11
C ALA A 252 -10.87 -5.43 5.75
N ASN A 253 -11.34 -4.54 4.88
CA ASN A 253 -12.75 -4.47 4.49
C ASN A 253 -13.20 -5.73 3.77
N GLU A 254 -12.49 -6.13 2.71
CA GLU A 254 -12.93 -7.19 1.81
C GLU A 254 -12.77 -8.59 2.41
N VAL A 255 -11.78 -8.78 3.31
CA VAL A 255 -11.69 -10.03 4.08
C VAL A 255 -12.82 -10.10 5.10
N PHE A 256 -13.15 -8.99 5.80
CA PHE A 256 -14.24 -9.00 6.76
C PHE A 256 -15.63 -9.15 6.10
N ILE A 257 -15.86 -8.54 4.94
CA ILE A 257 -17.07 -8.78 4.13
C ILE A 257 -17.20 -10.28 3.76
N ASP A 258 -16.10 -10.93 3.41
CA ASP A 258 -16.10 -12.38 3.13
C ASP A 258 -16.39 -13.23 4.38
N GLU A 259 -15.87 -12.82 5.54
CA GLU A 259 -16.21 -13.45 6.82
C GLU A 259 -17.72 -13.33 7.13
N LEU A 260 -18.30 -12.17 6.86
CA LEU A 260 -19.73 -11.93 7.05
C LEU A 260 -20.59 -12.75 6.08
N ALA A 261 -20.19 -12.83 4.81
CA ALA A 261 -20.86 -13.68 3.81
C ALA A 261 -20.90 -15.15 4.25
N HIS A 262 -19.75 -15.66 4.73
CA HIS A 262 -19.65 -17.03 5.25
C HIS A 262 -20.55 -17.26 6.48
N ARG A 263 -20.58 -16.31 7.42
CA ARG A 263 -21.47 -16.37 8.60
C ARG A 263 -22.96 -16.31 8.23
N ALA A 264 -23.26 -15.53 7.19
CA ALA A 264 -24.62 -15.43 6.64
C ALA A 264 -25.05 -16.70 5.88
N GLY A 265 -24.12 -17.62 5.58
CA GLY A 265 -24.37 -18.79 4.74
C GLY A 265 -24.66 -18.43 3.28
N THR A 266 -24.19 -17.27 2.82
CA THR A 266 -24.42 -16.72 1.47
C THR A 266 -23.13 -16.79 0.67
N ASP A 267 -23.23 -17.05 -0.64
CA ASP A 267 -22.07 -16.99 -1.55
C ASP A 267 -21.42 -15.60 -1.50
N ALA A 268 -20.09 -15.55 -1.51
CA ALA A 268 -19.33 -14.31 -1.33
C ALA A 268 -19.58 -13.28 -2.44
N LEU A 269 -19.84 -13.72 -3.68
CA LEU A 269 -20.22 -12.85 -4.79
C LEU A 269 -21.66 -12.33 -4.59
N GLU A 270 -22.58 -13.22 -4.31
CA GLU A 270 -24.01 -12.88 -4.09
C GLU A 270 -24.16 -11.90 -2.92
N PHE A 271 -23.47 -12.12 -1.80
CA PHE A 271 -23.52 -11.24 -0.64
C PHE A 271 -23.11 -9.80 -0.98
N ARG A 272 -22.03 -9.63 -1.78
CA ARG A 272 -21.60 -8.31 -2.27
C ARG A 272 -22.58 -7.71 -3.26
N MET A 273 -23.03 -8.50 -4.24
CA MET A 273 -23.96 -8.04 -5.29
C MET A 273 -25.27 -7.52 -4.71
N ASN A 274 -25.75 -8.12 -3.60
CA ASN A 274 -26.95 -7.70 -2.89
C ASN A 274 -26.80 -6.38 -2.13
N MET A 275 -25.60 -5.89 -1.93
CA MET A 275 -25.30 -4.62 -1.24
C MET A 275 -24.74 -3.52 -2.16
N LEU A 276 -24.69 -3.74 -3.48
CA LEU A 276 -24.15 -2.79 -4.44
C LEU A 276 -25.23 -2.17 -5.33
N HIS A 277 -26.38 -1.78 -4.75
CA HIS A 277 -27.50 -1.22 -5.51
C HIS A 277 -27.15 0.14 -6.12
N ASP A 278 -26.54 1.01 -5.33
CA ASP A 278 -26.17 2.37 -5.72
C ASP A 278 -24.74 2.49 -6.26
N SER A 279 -24.07 1.34 -6.50
CA SER A 279 -22.67 1.28 -6.94
C SER A 279 -22.49 0.46 -8.22
N PRO A 280 -23.07 0.89 -9.36
CA PRO A 280 -23.13 0.08 -10.60
C PRO A 280 -21.74 -0.25 -11.18
N ARG A 281 -20.75 0.63 -11.04
CA ARG A 281 -19.39 0.41 -11.52
C ARG A 281 -18.66 -0.67 -10.72
N HIS A 282 -18.82 -0.71 -9.38
CA HIS A 282 -18.33 -1.81 -8.54
C HIS A 282 -18.98 -3.13 -8.95
N LYS A 283 -20.32 -3.09 -9.12
CA LYS A 283 -21.13 -4.25 -9.47
C LYS A 283 -20.70 -4.87 -10.80
N GLU A 284 -20.48 -4.04 -11.83
CA GLU A 284 -20.07 -4.51 -13.14
C GLU A 284 -18.61 -5.02 -13.15
N ALA A 285 -17.70 -4.33 -12.48
CA ALA A 285 -16.32 -4.82 -12.33
C ALA A 285 -16.30 -6.19 -11.64
N LEU A 286 -17.04 -6.34 -10.54
CA LEU A 286 -17.12 -7.60 -9.79
C LEU A 286 -17.75 -8.73 -10.62
N ARG A 287 -18.86 -8.43 -11.30
CA ARG A 287 -19.55 -9.38 -12.19
C ARG A 287 -18.62 -9.91 -13.28
N LEU A 288 -17.90 -9.00 -13.97
CA LEU A 288 -17.01 -9.36 -15.08
C LEU A 288 -15.84 -10.23 -14.59
N ALA A 289 -15.20 -9.86 -13.48
CA ALA A 289 -14.10 -10.66 -12.91
C ALA A 289 -14.58 -12.07 -12.51
N ALA A 290 -15.72 -12.18 -11.85
CA ALA A 290 -16.30 -13.46 -11.44
C ALA A 290 -16.69 -14.34 -12.63
N GLU A 291 -17.34 -13.78 -13.66
CA GLU A 291 -17.69 -14.47 -14.88
C GLU A 291 -16.44 -15.04 -15.60
N LYS A 292 -15.42 -14.20 -15.80
CA LYS A 292 -14.19 -14.59 -16.50
C LYS A 292 -13.34 -15.60 -15.72
N ALA A 293 -13.41 -15.56 -14.39
CA ALA A 293 -12.77 -16.55 -13.54
C ALA A 293 -13.51 -17.89 -13.49
N GLY A 294 -14.79 -17.92 -13.89
CA GLY A 294 -15.68 -19.07 -13.72
C GLY A 294 -16.00 -19.28 -12.23
N TRP A 295 -16.42 -18.21 -11.53
CA TRP A 295 -16.83 -18.28 -10.13
C TRP A 295 -17.91 -19.35 -9.92
N GLY A 296 -17.85 -20.07 -8.82
CA GLY A 296 -18.78 -21.15 -8.49
C GLY A 296 -18.42 -22.53 -9.06
N LYS A 297 -17.35 -22.66 -9.87
CA LYS A 297 -16.87 -23.98 -10.30
C LYS A 297 -16.30 -24.78 -9.14
N SER A 298 -16.54 -26.08 -9.14
CA SER A 298 -15.91 -26.99 -8.16
C SER A 298 -14.41 -27.07 -8.39
N LEU A 299 -13.64 -26.97 -7.31
CA LEU A 299 -12.18 -27.08 -7.33
C LEU A 299 -11.71 -28.34 -6.57
N PRO A 300 -10.54 -28.90 -6.91
CA PRO A 300 -9.91 -29.96 -6.14
C PRO A 300 -9.65 -29.55 -4.68
N LYS A 301 -9.55 -30.54 -3.79
CA LYS A 301 -9.19 -30.30 -2.38
C LYS A 301 -7.85 -29.58 -2.27
N GLY A 302 -7.78 -28.56 -1.44
CA GLY A 302 -6.61 -27.70 -1.24
C GLY A 302 -6.54 -26.55 -2.26
N GLN A 303 -7.49 -26.46 -3.19
CA GLN A 303 -7.64 -25.28 -4.05
C GLN A 303 -8.83 -24.44 -3.61
N GLY A 304 -8.75 -23.15 -3.81
CA GLY A 304 -9.81 -22.21 -3.49
C GLY A 304 -9.82 -21.00 -4.40
N MET A 305 -10.97 -20.39 -4.54
CA MET A 305 -11.15 -19.07 -5.17
C MET A 305 -11.56 -18.06 -4.12
N GLY A 306 -11.07 -16.82 -4.24
CA GLY A 306 -11.49 -15.68 -3.44
C GLY A 306 -11.61 -14.43 -4.29
N LEU A 307 -12.54 -13.57 -3.95
CA LEU A 307 -12.80 -12.35 -4.70
C LEU A 307 -12.73 -11.11 -3.81
N ALA A 308 -12.44 -9.97 -4.43
CA ALA A 308 -12.48 -8.64 -3.83
C ALA A 308 -12.76 -7.58 -4.87
N VAL A 309 -13.35 -6.47 -4.46
CA VAL A 309 -13.59 -5.28 -5.29
C VAL A 309 -13.23 -4.02 -4.52
N HIS A 310 -12.62 -3.05 -5.20
CA HIS A 310 -12.24 -1.79 -4.57
C HIS A 310 -12.26 -0.63 -5.57
N GLU A 311 -12.66 0.54 -5.08
CA GLU A 311 -12.56 1.80 -5.82
C GLU A 311 -11.40 2.62 -5.26
N SER A 312 -10.53 3.11 -6.16
CA SER A 312 -9.50 4.08 -5.83
C SER A 312 -9.14 4.92 -7.06
N PHE A 313 -8.82 6.19 -6.84
CA PHE A 313 -8.40 7.13 -7.88
C PHE A 313 -9.40 7.27 -9.04
N GLY A 314 -10.70 7.14 -8.76
CA GLY A 314 -11.78 7.24 -9.76
C GLY A 314 -11.84 6.03 -10.70
N SER A 315 -11.31 4.89 -10.28
CA SER A 315 -11.36 3.62 -11.02
C SER A 315 -11.75 2.46 -10.11
N TRP A 316 -12.47 1.49 -10.67
CA TRP A 316 -13.02 0.34 -9.97
C TRP A 316 -12.32 -0.92 -10.45
N SER A 317 -11.72 -1.65 -9.54
CA SER A 317 -11.05 -2.92 -9.86
C SER A 317 -11.61 -4.05 -9.02
N ALA A 318 -11.92 -5.18 -9.67
CA ALA A 318 -12.27 -6.41 -9.00
C ALA A 318 -11.31 -7.53 -9.42
N GLN A 319 -11.02 -8.42 -8.49
CA GLN A 319 -10.14 -9.55 -8.72
C GLN A 319 -10.70 -10.84 -8.15
N VAL A 320 -10.45 -11.93 -8.87
CA VAL A 320 -10.65 -13.29 -8.40
C VAL A 320 -9.30 -13.99 -8.43
N ALA A 321 -8.80 -14.37 -7.25
CA ALA A 321 -7.62 -15.20 -7.11
C ALA A 321 -8.01 -16.68 -7.03
N GLN A 322 -7.27 -17.55 -7.69
CA GLN A 322 -7.29 -18.99 -7.49
C GLN A 322 -5.97 -19.41 -6.89
N VAL A 323 -6.01 -20.16 -5.79
CA VAL A 323 -4.83 -20.60 -5.06
C VAL A 323 -4.84 -22.10 -4.85
N THR A 324 -3.64 -22.68 -4.72
CA THR A 324 -3.41 -24.03 -4.23
C THR A 324 -2.63 -23.94 -2.92
N VAL A 325 -3.13 -24.60 -1.88
CA VAL A 325 -2.43 -24.75 -0.60
C VAL A 325 -2.06 -26.21 -0.40
N SER A 326 -0.76 -26.48 -0.31
CA SER A 326 -0.24 -27.83 -0.15
C SER A 326 -0.49 -28.36 1.28
N LYS A 327 -0.28 -29.67 1.48
CA LYS A 327 -0.37 -30.28 2.82
C LYS A 327 0.68 -29.74 3.80
N ASN A 328 1.76 -29.15 3.28
CA ASN A 328 2.82 -28.51 4.07
C ASN A 328 2.57 -27.00 4.24
N HIS A 329 1.34 -26.53 3.96
CA HIS A 329 0.95 -25.13 4.07
C HIS A 329 1.70 -24.17 3.12
N GLU A 330 2.30 -24.70 2.03
CA GLU A 330 2.88 -23.86 0.98
C GLU A 330 1.76 -23.29 0.11
N ILE A 331 1.81 -22.00 -0.13
CA ILE A 331 0.80 -21.26 -0.89
C ILE A 331 1.32 -21.03 -2.30
N SER A 332 0.58 -21.45 -3.30
CA SER A 332 0.80 -21.12 -4.71
C SER A 332 -0.40 -20.34 -5.24
N ILE A 333 -0.12 -19.23 -5.90
CA ILE A 333 -1.16 -18.45 -6.61
C ILE A 333 -1.21 -18.96 -8.04
N ASP A 334 -2.26 -19.69 -8.39
CA ASP A 334 -2.36 -20.34 -9.70
C ASP A 334 -2.76 -19.33 -10.78
N LYS A 335 -3.74 -18.47 -10.45
CA LYS A 335 -4.33 -17.54 -11.40
C LYS A 335 -4.93 -16.32 -10.69
N ILE A 336 -4.82 -15.15 -11.31
CA ILE A 336 -5.59 -13.96 -10.97
C ILE A 336 -6.34 -13.48 -12.22
N VAL A 337 -7.65 -13.37 -12.11
CA VAL A 337 -8.50 -12.71 -13.09
C VAL A 337 -8.90 -11.36 -12.55
N ALA A 338 -8.54 -10.30 -13.25
CA ALA A 338 -8.86 -8.93 -12.83
C ALA A 338 -9.73 -8.23 -13.87
N SER A 339 -10.67 -7.44 -13.39
CA SER A 339 -11.40 -6.47 -14.19
C SER A 339 -11.09 -5.06 -13.70
N VAL A 340 -11.19 -4.09 -14.62
CA VAL A 340 -11.02 -2.68 -14.31
C VAL A 340 -11.98 -1.81 -15.10
N ASP A 341 -12.71 -0.94 -14.40
CA ASP A 341 -13.43 0.19 -14.99
C ASP A 341 -12.67 1.47 -14.64
N CYS A 342 -11.90 1.99 -15.57
CA CYS A 342 -11.18 3.25 -15.43
C CYS A 342 -11.73 4.35 -16.35
N GLY A 343 -13.02 4.26 -16.72
CA GLY A 343 -13.64 5.18 -17.67
C GLY A 343 -13.15 4.96 -19.09
N THR A 344 -13.16 6.03 -19.88
CA THR A 344 -12.71 6.01 -21.28
C THR A 344 -11.23 5.65 -21.36
N VAL A 345 -10.91 4.55 -22.06
CA VAL A 345 -9.54 4.04 -22.21
C VAL A 345 -8.93 4.52 -23.52
N ILE A 346 -7.82 5.23 -23.41
CA ILE A 346 -7.07 5.73 -24.59
C ILE A 346 -6.09 4.66 -25.08
N ASN A 347 -5.40 3.98 -24.17
CA ASN A 347 -4.42 2.95 -24.49
C ASN A 347 -4.71 1.68 -23.66
N PRO A 348 -5.41 0.69 -24.23
CA PRO A 348 -5.75 -0.55 -23.52
C PRO A 348 -4.52 -1.35 -23.05
N ASP A 349 -3.44 -1.36 -23.82
CA ASP A 349 -2.24 -2.11 -23.46
C ASP A 349 -1.52 -1.46 -22.27
N GLY A 350 -1.51 -0.12 -22.22
CA GLY A 350 -1.02 0.62 -21.06
C GLY A 350 -1.81 0.32 -19.77
N VAL A 351 -3.15 0.25 -19.88
CA VAL A 351 -4.01 -0.12 -18.74
C VAL A 351 -3.71 -1.54 -18.27
N LYS A 352 -3.62 -2.51 -19.20
CA LYS A 352 -3.31 -3.90 -18.86
C LYS A 352 -1.94 -4.02 -18.19
N ALA A 353 -0.91 -3.37 -18.73
CA ALA A 353 0.44 -3.39 -18.15
C ALA A 353 0.47 -2.79 -16.73
N GLN A 354 -0.30 -1.73 -16.47
CA GLN A 354 -0.44 -1.16 -15.13
C GLN A 354 -1.16 -2.12 -14.17
N MET A 355 -2.21 -2.79 -14.62
CA MET A 355 -2.91 -3.78 -13.82
C MET A 355 -2.02 -5.00 -13.48
N GLU A 356 -1.30 -5.55 -14.46
CA GLU A 356 -0.35 -6.64 -14.25
C GLU A 356 0.74 -6.25 -13.27
N GLY A 357 1.37 -5.08 -13.47
CA GLY A 357 2.39 -4.55 -12.56
C GLY A 357 1.86 -4.29 -11.14
N SER A 358 0.60 -3.85 -11.00
CA SER A 358 -0.08 -3.68 -9.71
C SER A 358 -0.27 -5.02 -8.99
N ILE A 359 -0.68 -6.05 -9.71
CA ILE A 359 -0.91 -7.40 -9.17
C ILE A 359 0.42 -7.99 -8.67
N VAL A 360 1.48 -7.96 -9.47
CA VAL A 360 2.80 -8.49 -9.08
C VAL A 360 3.34 -7.78 -7.84
N TYR A 361 3.25 -6.43 -7.83
CA TYR A 361 3.70 -5.62 -6.71
C TYR A 361 2.86 -5.87 -5.45
N GLY A 362 1.53 -6.01 -5.61
CA GLY A 362 0.61 -6.38 -4.56
C GLY A 362 0.89 -7.77 -3.98
N LEU A 363 1.17 -8.77 -4.83
CA LEU A 363 1.53 -10.13 -4.37
C LEU A 363 2.82 -10.15 -3.56
N THR A 364 3.82 -9.35 -3.92
CA THR A 364 5.04 -9.21 -3.11
C THR A 364 4.71 -8.76 -1.69
N SER A 365 3.91 -7.71 -1.53
CA SER A 365 3.53 -7.21 -0.21
C SER A 365 2.53 -8.11 0.53
N THR A 366 1.80 -8.96 -0.20
CA THR A 366 0.85 -9.91 0.37
C THR A 366 1.54 -11.14 0.95
N LEU A 367 2.62 -11.62 0.30
CA LEU A 367 3.23 -12.92 0.62
C LEU A 367 4.63 -12.82 1.24
N LYS A 368 5.37 -11.72 0.99
CA LYS A 368 6.81 -11.66 1.26
C LYS A 368 7.27 -10.37 1.93
N GLY A 369 7.00 -9.22 1.31
CA GLY A 369 7.58 -7.93 1.63
C GLY A 369 7.19 -7.40 3.01
N GLU A 370 8.11 -7.41 3.96
CA GLU A 370 7.93 -6.89 5.32
C GLU A 370 9.17 -6.12 5.74
N ILE A 371 8.96 -4.98 6.38
CA ILE A 371 9.99 -4.22 7.07
C ILE A 371 9.78 -4.34 8.57
N THR A 372 10.82 -4.76 9.28
CA THR A 372 10.85 -4.86 10.74
C THR A 372 11.87 -3.92 11.34
N ILE A 373 11.59 -3.48 12.55
CA ILE A 373 12.47 -2.59 13.31
C ILE A 373 13.14 -3.40 14.42
N GLU A 374 14.45 -3.26 14.53
CA GLU A 374 15.29 -3.85 15.58
C GLU A 374 16.26 -2.79 16.11
N LYS A 375 16.27 -2.58 17.42
CA LYS A 375 17.14 -1.58 18.06
C LYS A 375 17.05 -0.18 17.42
N GLY A 376 15.84 0.24 17.07
CA GLY A 376 15.57 1.55 16.48
C GLY A 376 15.96 1.69 15.01
N ALA A 377 16.39 0.64 14.34
CA ALA A 377 16.80 0.62 12.94
C ALA A 377 16.00 -0.40 12.13
N VAL A 378 15.93 -0.20 10.82
CA VAL A 378 15.34 -1.18 9.90
C VAL A 378 16.27 -2.39 9.78
N ALA A 379 15.70 -3.58 10.00
CA ALA A 379 16.47 -4.81 9.97
C ALA A 379 16.87 -5.23 8.53
N GLN A 380 15.94 -5.11 7.59
CA GLN A 380 16.17 -5.48 6.19
C GLN A 380 17.09 -4.48 5.49
N SER A 381 18.03 -5.01 4.72
CA SER A 381 18.99 -4.20 3.99
C SER A 381 18.97 -4.44 2.47
N ASN A 382 18.63 -5.65 2.03
CA ASN A 382 18.71 -6.02 0.62
C ASN A 382 17.71 -7.14 0.30
N PHE A 383 17.59 -7.55 -0.95
CA PHE A 383 16.62 -8.53 -1.46
C PHE A 383 16.77 -9.96 -0.91
N HIS A 384 17.85 -10.29 -0.22
CA HIS A 384 17.98 -11.55 0.51
C HIS A 384 17.25 -11.54 1.87
N GLU A 385 16.91 -10.34 2.39
CA GLU A 385 16.16 -10.15 3.64
C GLU A 385 14.76 -9.57 3.37
N PHE A 386 14.60 -8.83 2.27
CA PHE A 386 13.34 -8.32 1.76
C PHE A 386 13.03 -9.01 0.44
N GLU A 387 12.40 -10.18 0.52
CA GLU A 387 12.13 -10.99 -0.66
C GLU A 387 11.05 -10.35 -1.57
N LEU A 388 11.27 -10.44 -2.88
CA LEU A 388 10.31 -10.10 -3.91
C LEU A 388 9.69 -11.37 -4.51
N LEU A 389 8.51 -11.23 -5.12
CA LEU A 389 7.92 -12.30 -5.93
C LEU A 389 8.87 -12.67 -7.07
N GLN A 390 9.21 -13.95 -7.19
CA GLN A 390 10.10 -14.45 -8.21
C GLN A 390 9.36 -14.82 -9.50
N MET A 391 10.05 -14.88 -10.63
CA MET A 391 9.45 -15.19 -11.94
C MET A 391 8.69 -16.53 -11.95
N HIS A 392 9.20 -17.55 -11.25
CA HIS A 392 8.58 -18.86 -11.18
C HIS A 392 7.37 -18.93 -10.24
N GLU A 393 7.18 -17.91 -9.40
CA GLU A 393 6.02 -17.78 -8.50
C GLU A 393 4.89 -16.95 -9.14
N MET A 394 5.15 -16.36 -10.30
CA MET A 394 4.19 -15.49 -10.99
C MET A 394 2.96 -16.28 -11.42
N PRO A 395 1.75 -15.90 -10.98
CA PRO A 395 0.52 -16.54 -11.43
C PRO A 395 0.23 -16.23 -12.88
N LYS A 396 -0.67 -17.01 -13.48
CA LYS A 396 -1.33 -16.58 -14.71
C LYS A 396 -2.23 -15.39 -14.42
N VAL A 397 -1.99 -14.25 -15.08
CA VAL A 397 -2.80 -13.03 -14.93
C VAL A 397 -3.63 -12.80 -16.18
N GLU A 398 -4.93 -12.54 -16.01
CA GLU A 398 -5.86 -12.19 -17.09
C GLU A 398 -6.57 -10.89 -16.74
N ILE A 399 -6.45 -9.87 -17.61
CA ILE A 399 -7.00 -8.53 -17.39
C ILE A 399 -8.15 -8.27 -18.37
N TYR A 400 -9.29 -7.83 -17.85
CA TYR A 400 -10.48 -7.45 -18.58
C TYR A 400 -10.84 -5.99 -18.28
N ILE A 401 -10.98 -5.19 -19.33
CA ILE A 401 -11.39 -3.79 -19.21
C ILE A 401 -12.91 -3.73 -19.37
N VAL A 402 -13.59 -3.12 -18.41
CA VAL A 402 -15.04 -2.84 -18.50
C VAL A 402 -15.23 -1.72 -19.52
N PRO A 403 -16.05 -1.90 -20.56
CA PRO A 403 -16.38 -0.82 -21.49
C PRO A 403 -17.09 0.32 -20.77
N SER A 404 -16.57 1.53 -20.88
CA SER A 404 -17.09 2.71 -20.20
C SER A 404 -16.91 3.96 -21.05
N LEU A 405 -17.89 4.86 -21.00
CA LEU A 405 -17.84 6.20 -21.60
C LEU A 405 -17.67 7.30 -20.55
N GLU A 406 -17.51 6.92 -19.29
CA GLU A 406 -17.25 7.84 -18.19
C GLU A 406 -15.88 8.53 -18.34
N PRO A 407 -15.68 9.70 -17.71
CA PRO A 407 -14.38 10.35 -17.70
C PRO A 407 -13.26 9.40 -17.24
N PRO A 408 -12.04 9.52 -17.80
CA PRO A 408 -10.91 8.68 -17.41
C PRO A 408 -10.56 8.84 -15.93
N GLY A 409 -10.43 7.72 -15.22
CA GLY A 409 -9.87 7.62 -13.87
C GLY A 409 -8.40 7.22 -13.88
N GLY A 410 -7.78 7.16 -12.71
CA GLY A 410 -6.41 6.68 -12.54
C GLY A 410 -6.30 5.20 -12.87
N ALA A 411 -5.31 4.79 -13.68
CA ALA A 411 -5.09 3.37 -14.02
C ALA A 411 -3.79 2.79 -13.42
N GLY A 412 -2.94 3.65 -12.83
CA GLY A 412 -1.63 3.25 -12.32
C GLY A 412 -1.65 2.41 -11.05
N GLU A 413 -2.70 2.52 -10.24
CA GLU A 413 -2.74 2.01 -8.87
C GLU A 413 -3.94 1.12 -8.52
N PRO A 414 -5.13 1.26 -9.17
CA PRO A 414 -6.35 0.55 -8.75
C PRO A 414 -6.27 -0.97 -8.78
N GLY A 415 -5.34 -1.53 -9.54
CA GLY A 415 -5.12 -2.97 -9.60
C GLY A 415 -4.49 -3.58 -8.35
N LEU A 416 -3.96 -2.76 -7.42
CA LEU A 416 -3.25 -3.28 -6.25
C LEU A 416 -4.15 -3.61 -5.05
N PRO A 417 -5.09 -2.74 -4.62
CA PRO A 417 -5.87 -2.95 -3.40
C PRO A 417 -6.63 -4.28 -3.34
N PRO A 418 -7.24 -4.82 -4.41
CA PRO A 418 -7.97 -6.08 -4.34
C PRO A 418 -7.09 -7.33 -4.23
N VAL A 419 -5.75 -7.25 -4.44
CA VAL A 419 -4.86 -8.42 -4.49
C VAL A 419 -4.86 -9.19 -3.18
N ALA A 420 -4.49 -8.53 -2.10
CA ALA A 420 -4.36 -9.18 -0.80
C ALA A 420 -5.67 -9.80 -0.29
N PRO A 421 -6.81 -9.11 -0.35
CA PRO A 421 -8.07 -9.71 0.11
C PRO A 421 -8.55 -10.85 -0.81
N ALA A 422 -8.38 -10.76 -2.13
CA ALA A 422 -8.74 -11.85 -3.03
C ALA A 422 -7.93 -13.12 -2.71
N VAL A 423 -6.61 -12.98 -2.48
CA VAL A 423 -5.73 -14.09 -2.07
C VAL A 423 -6.12 -14.65 -0.70
N ALA A 424 -6.34 -13.80 0.29
CA ALA A 424 -6.73 -14.23 1.65
C ALA A 424 -8.06 -14.98 1.66
N ASN A 425 -9.05 -14.51 0.90
CA ASN A 425 -10.35 -15.17 0.75
C ASN A 425 -10.23 -16.50 -0.01
N ALA A 426 -9.34 -16.59 -1.03
CA ALA A 426 -9.06 -17.84 -1.72
C ALA A 426 -8.40 -18.90 -0.80
N ILE A 427 -7.47 -18.47 0.06
CA ILE A 427 -6.83 -19.33 1.06
C ILE A 427 -7.88 -19.86 2.04
N PHE A 428 -8.81 -19.00 2.51
CA PHE A 428 -9.91 -19.45 3.36
C PHE A 428 -10.77 -20.51 2.69
N ASN A 429 -11.14 -20.32 1.42
CA ASN A 429 -11.92 -21.29 0.67
C ASN A 429 -11.17 -22.61 0.43
N ALA A 430 -9.84 -22.58 0.32
CA ALA A 430 -9.01 -23.77 0.18
C ALA A 430 -8.82 -24.57 1.49
N THR A 431 -8.77 -23.86 2.64
CA THR A 431 -8.26 -24.42 3.90
C THR A 431 -9.20 -24.30 5.09
N GLY A 432 -10.18 -23.39 5.05
CA GLY A 432 -11.00 -22.98 6.18
C GLY A 432 -10.30 -22.04 7.18
N LYS A 433 -9.05 -21.64 6.93
CA LYS A 433 -8.25 -20.75 7.80
C LYS A 433 -8.37 -19.31 7.36
N ARG A 434 -8.80 -18.42 8.27
CA ARG A 434 -8.90 -16.96 8.00
C ARG A 434 -7.54 -16.30 8.14
N ILE A 435 -7.18 -15.51 7.14
CA ILE A 435 -5.97 -14.68 7.12
C ILE A 435 -6.35 -13.28 7.59
N ARG A 436 -5.70 -12.80 8.64
CA ARG A 436 -5.95 -11.47 9.22
C ARG A 436 -4.67 -10.64 9.39
N LYS A 437 -3.54 -11.14 8.88
CA LYS A 437 -2.26 -10.45 8.93
C LYS A 437 -1.55 -10.50 7.58
N LEU A 438 -0.88 -9.41 7.21
CA LEU A 438 0.03 -9.32 6.07
C LEU A 438 1.45 -9.00 6.51
N PRO A 439 2.47 -9.58 5.86
CA PRO A 439 2.37 -10.60 4.81
C PRO A 439 1.94 -11.97 5.34
N ILE A 440 1.32 -12.76 4.47
CA ILE A 440 0.84 -14.11 4.79
C ILE A 440 2.04 -15.07 4.89
N ARG A 441 2.12 -15.81 5.97
CA ARG A 441 3.18 -16.81 6.18
C ARG A 441 2.58 -18.21 6.30
N SER A 442 3.32 -19.27 5.92
CA SER A 442 2.87 -20.64 6.06
C SER A 442 2.45 -20.99 7.49
N LYS A 443 3.15 -20.45 8.50
CA LYS A 443 2.79 -20.59 9.92
C LYS A 443 1.39 -20.09 10.29
N ASP A 444 0.85 -19.12 9.53
CA ASP A 444 -0.50 -18.58 9.76
C ASP A 444 -1.59 -19.62 9.41
N LEU A 445 -1.21 -20.70 8.75
CA LEU A 445 -2.08 -21.83 8.39
C LEU A 445 -1.93 -23.04 9.32
N GLU A 446 -0.96 -23.03 10.24
CA GLU A 446 -0.70 -24.15 11.15
C GLU A 446 -1.63 -24.20 12.37
N VAL A 447 -2.31 -23.09 12.68
CA VAL A 447 -3.14 -22.91 13.91
C VAL A 447 -4.61 -23.23 13.69
#